data_cb4c7a52b504700853f91ba2c60fc79a
#
_entry.id   cb4c7a52b504700853f91ba2c60fc79a
#
_cell.length_a   1.000
_cell.length_b   1.000
_cell.length_c   1.000
_cell.angle_alpha   90.00
_cell.angle_beta   90.00
_cell.angle_gamma   90.00
#
_symmetry.space_group_name_H-M   'P 1'
#
loop_
_entity.id
_entity.type
_entity.pdbx_description
1 polymer ?
#
loop_
_entity_poly.entity_id
_entity_poly.type
_entity_poly.pdbx_seq_one_letter_code
_entity_poly.pdbx_strand_id
1 'polypeptide(L)'
;EVKTTAEWTAKKATIVSHEGNDLTGSAKLTYAKPGDYEVTLTLKNAHGSDTRTFKVIKVKADPTGINGTEAADMKVYSVDRDVLLDIETAGNYLVQIYSTNGQLVAGKSLSVNGTDNVRLHLGAQGVYIVNVKKDGKTLRTVKLICR
;
A
#
# COMPACT_ATOMS: atom_id res chain seq x y z
N GLU A 1 -42.29 14.63 5.41
CA GLU A 1 -40.99 13.93 5.47
C GLU A 1 -39.89 14.97 5.68
N VAL A 2 -39.15 14.89 6.78
CA VAL A 2 -38.09 15.84 7.10
C VAL A 2 -36.82 15.43 6.37
N LYS A 3 -36.45 16.15 5.33
CA LYS A 3 -35.24 15.90 4.55
C LYS A 3 -34.00 16.34 5.32
N THR A 4 -33.05 15.40 5.53
CA THR A 4 -31.75 15.69 6.14
C THR A 4 -30.70 15.85 5.04
N THR A 5 -29.89 16.90 5.11
CA THR A 5 -28.75 17.10 4.20
C THR A 5 -27.45 16.90 4.94
N ALA A 6 -26.49 16.23 4.29
CA ALA A 6 -25.14 16.01 4.80
C ALA A 6 -24.13 16.85 4.01
N GLU A 7 -23.33 17.63 4.72
CA GLU A 7 -22.25 18.43 4.15
C GLU A 7 -20.91 17.98 4.73
N TRP A 8 -19.99 17.56 3.85
CA TRP A 8 -18.64 17.17 4.20
C TRP A 8 -17.66 18.30 3.90
N THR A 9 -16.86 18.66 4.88
CA THR A 9 -15.80 19.65 4.72
C THR A 9 -14.47 19.06 5.15
N ALA A 10 -13.45 19.16 4.30
CA ALA A 10 -12.11 18.68 4.62
C ALA A 10 -11.06 19.69 4.13
N LYS A 11 -10.28 20.26 5.05
CA LYS A 11 -9.20 21.19 4.70
C LYS A 11 -8.11 20.47 3.92
N LYS A 12 -7.69 21.03 2.77
CA LYS A 12 -6.60 20.52 1.90
C LYS A 12 -6.87 19.14 1.29
N ALA A 13 -8.10 18.69 1.24
CA ALA A 13 -8.51 17.46 0.56
C ALA A 13 -9.33 17.78 -0.69
N THR A 14 -9.33 16.86 -1.63
CA THR A 14 -10.31 16.82 -2.71
C THR A 14 -11.38 15.80 -2.36
N ILE A 15 -12.64 16.23 -2.32
CA ILE A 15 -13.78 15.32 -2.18
C ILE A 15 -14.03 14.71 -3.55
N VAL A 16 -13.80 13.40 -3.68
CA VAL A 16 -13.92 12.68 -4.96
C VAL A 16 -15.36 12.24 -5.20
N SER A 17 -16.03 11.78 -4.16
CA SER A 17 -17.45 11.42 -4.19
C SER A 17 -18.02 11.46 -2.78
N HIS A 18 -19.32 11.75 -2.67
CA HIS A 18 -20.06 11.44 -1.47
C HIS A 18 -21.33 10.71 -1.89
N GLU A 19 -21.65 9.67 -1.16
CA GLU A 19 -22.86 8.87 -1.37
C GLU A 19 -23.58 8.73 -0.03
N GLY A 20 -24.90 8.73 -0.05
CA GLY A 20 -25.68 8.52 1.14
C GLY A 20 -27.14 8.88 0.97
N ASN A 21 -27.92 8.51 1.96
CA ASN A 21 -29.30 8.88 2.13
C ASN A 21 -29.48 9.66 3.43
N ASP A 22 -30.72 9.93 3.82
CA ASP A 22 -31.03 10.70 5.02
C ASP A 22 -30.53 10.09 6.35
N LEU A 23 -30.10 8.82 6.33
CA LEU A 23 -29.67 8.04 7.52
C LEU A 23 -28.21 7.56 7.44
N THR A 24 -27.69 7.31 6.23
CA THR A 24 -26.34 6.78 6.03
C THR A 24 -25.62 7.52 4.90
N GLY A 25 -24.34 7.76 5.06
CA GLY A 25 -23.54 8.41 4.03
C GLY A 25 -22.06 8.12 4.18
N SER A 26 -21.35 8.18 3.06
CA SER A 26 -19.90 8.08 2.99
C SER A 26 -19.31 9.16 2.08
N ALA A 27 -18.09 9.60 2.38
CA ALA A 27 -17.34 10.48 1.52
C ALA A 27 -15.96 9.90 1.23
N LYS A 28 -15.56 9.91 -0.03
CA LYS A 28 -14.20 9.54 -0.46
C LYS A 28 -13.36 10.79 -0.62
N LEU A 29 -12.26 10.84 0.12
CA LEU A 29 -11.37 11.99 0.18
C LEU A 29 -9.98 11.59 -0.32
N THR A 30 -9.30 12.51 -1.03
CA THR A 30 -7.90 12.37 -1.41
C THR A 30 -7.09 13.55 -0.90
N TYR A 31 -5.86 13.29 -0.49
CA TYR A 31 -4.92 14.28 0.02
C TYR A 31 -3.63 14.24 -0.81
N ALA A 32 -3.17 15.40 -1.23
CA ALA A 32 -1.96 15.51 -2.06
C ALA A 32 -0.65 15.32 -1.28
N LYS A 33 -0.69 15.37 0.04
CA LYS A 33 0.49 15.23 0.90
C LYS A 33 0.18 14.37 2.11
N PRO A 34 1.17 13.64 2.66
CA PRO A 34 1.03 12.97 3.94
C PRO A 34 0.83 13.98 5.07
N GLY A 35 0.17 13.58 6.13
CA GLY A 35 -0.05 14.43 7.29
C GLY A 35 -1.27 14.04 8.10
N ASP A 36 -1.53 14.81 9.12
CA ASP A 36 -2.71 14.69 9.96
C ASP A 36 -3.75 15.72 9.49
N TYR A 37 -4.96 15.25 9.24
CA TYR A 37 -6.05 16.08 8.69
C TYR A 37 -7.30 15.96 9.51
N GLU A 38 -8.15 16.99 9.40
CA GLU A 38 -9.46 17.03 10.02
C GLU A 38 -10.53 16.96 8.94
N VAL A 39 -11.58 16.19 9.19
CA VAL A 39 -12.78 16.11 8.36
C VAL A 39 -13.98 16.42 9.21
N THR A 40 -14.84 17.30 8.74
CA THR A 40 -16.06 17.71 9.43
C THR A 40 -17.27 17.25 8.63
N LEU A 41 -18.20 16.62 9.30
CA LEU A 41 -19.53 16.29 8.80
C LEU A 41 -20.55 17.18 9.51
N THR A 42 -21.35 17.91 8.74
CA THR A 42 -22.47 18.68 9.23
C THR A 42 -23.77 18.10 8.67
N LEU A 43 -24.67 17.72 9.55
CA LEU A 43 -26.02 17.28 9.22
C LEU A 43 -27.02 18.41 9.52
N LYS A 44 -27.88 18.69 8.56
CA LYS A 44 -28.93 19.74 8.70
C LYS A 44 -30.28 19.21 8.30
N ASN A 45 -31.29 19.56 9.07
CA ASN A 45 -32.71 19.37 8.73
C ASN A 45 -33.55 20.55 9.21
N ALA A 46 -34.87 20.48 9.06
CA ALA A 46 -35.81 21.52 9.46
C ALA A 46 -35.85 21.79 10.98
N HIS A 47 -35.32 20.89 11.80
CA HIS A 47 -35.33 21.00 13.27
C HIS A 47 -33.96 21.42 13.83
N GLY A 48 -32.91 21.51 13.02
CA GLY A 48 -31.61 21.97 13.47
C GLY A 48 -30.42 21.38 12.67
N SER A 49 -29.24 21.58 13.21
CA SER A 49 -27.99 21.05 12.65
C SER A 49 -27.12 20.43 13.72
N ASP A 50 -26.47 19.32 13.39
CA ASP A 50 -25.40 18.71 14.20
C ASP A 50 -24.10 18.64 13.38
N THR A 51 -22.99 18.92 14.05
CA THR A 51 -21.68 18.93 13.40
C THR A 51 -20.71 18.04 14.16
N ARG A 52 -20.10 17.09 13.44
CA ARG A 52 -19.04 16.24 13.98
C ARG A 52 -17.74 16.45 13.25
N THR A 53 -16.68 16.69 14.02
CA THR A 53 -15.32 16.78 13.50
C THR A 53 -14.55 15.50 13.84
N PHE A 54 -14.06 14.81 12.82
CA PHE A 54 -13.15 13.68 12.93
C PHE A 54 -11.73 14.23 12.93
N LYS A 55 -11.10 14.24 14.10
CA LYS A 55 -9.72 14.69 14.26
C LYS A 55 -8.76 13.54 13.96
N VAL A 56 -7.63 13.89 13.32
CA VAL A 56 -6.51 12.98 13.10
C VAL A 56 -6.82 11.81 12.15
N ILE A 57 -7.15 12.16 10.91
CA ILE A 57 -7.03 11.22 9.81
C ILE A 57 -5.56 11.22 9.37
N LYS A 58 -4.84 10.15 9.74
CA LYS A 58 -3.43 9.99 9.35
C LYS A 58 -3.33 9.55 7.91
N VAL A 59 -2.97 10.46 7.04
CA VAL A 59 -2.60 10.15 5.66
C VAL A 59 -1.12 9.82 5.62
N LYS A 60 -0.78 8.55 5.34
CA LYS A 60 0.62 8.12 5.18
C LYS A 60 1.18 8.66 3.86
N ALA A 61 2.50 8.89 3.82
CA ALA A 61 3.18 9.07 2.56
C ALA A 61 2.92 7.83 1.70
N ASP A 62 2.52 8.06 0.46
CA ASP A 62 2.67 7.02 -0.54
C ASP A 62 4.18 6.75 -0.61
N PRO A 63 4.65 5.53 -0.28
CA PRO A 63 6.07 5.28 -0.33
C PRO A 63 6.54 5.57 -1.75
N THR A 64 7.32 6.64 -1.91
CA THR A 64 7.96 7.01 -3.17
C THR A 64 9.11 6.04 -3.45
N GLY A 65 8.79 4.82 -3.59
CA GLY A 65 9.58 3.72 -4.09
C GLY A 65 8.60 2.87 -4.86
N ILE A 66 9.02 2.25 -5.92
CA ILE A 66 8.23 1.36 -6.76
C ILE A 66 7.35 0.49 -5.84
N ASN A 67 6.11 0.93 -5.60
CA ASN A 67 5.11 0.15 -4.92
C ASN A 67 4.68 -0.94 -5.89
N GLY A 68 5.35 -2.06 -5.80
CA GLY A 68 4.70 -3.29 -6.20
C GLY A 68 3.40 -3.37 -5.40
N THR A 69 2.30 -3.61 -6.07
CA THR A 69 1.02 -3.99 -5.47
C THR A 69 1.33 -4.88 -4.27
N GLU A 70 0.90 -4.49 -3.06
CA GLU A 70 1.04 -5.35 -1.91
C GLU A 70 0.20 -6.59 -2.20
N ALA A 71 0.83 -7.61 -2.77
CA ALA A 71 0.25 -8.93 -2.77
C ALA A 71 0.25 -9.37 -1.31
N ALA A 72 -0.94 -9.53 -0.74
CA ALA A 72 -1.14 -9.98 0.64
C ALA A 72 -0.44 -11.32 0.93
N ASP A 73 -0.02 -12.02 -0.12
CA ASP A 73 0.40 -13.41 -0.12
C ASP A 73 1.93 -13.59 -0.20
N MET A 74 2.73 -12.54 0.00
CA MET A 74 4.19 -12.65 -0.07
C MET A 74 4.90 -11.60 0.77
N LYS A 75 5.89 -12.01 1.55
CA LYS A 75 6.82 -11.13 2.26
C LYS A 75 8.20 -11.21 1.62
N VAL A 76 8.87 -10.07 1.48
CA VAL A 76 10.26 -9.97 1.01
C VAL A 76 11.03 -9.10 1.99
N TYR A 77 12.07 -9.65 2.58
CA TYR A 77 12.89 -8.97 3.59
C TYR A 77 14.34 -9.44 3.53
N SER A 78 15.23 -8.78 4.24
CA SER A 78 16.64 -9.15 4.34
C SER A 78 17.03 -9.45 5.77
N VAL A 79 17.89 -10.47 5.95
CA VAL A 79 18.61 -10.77 7.19
C VAL A 79 20.08 -10.93 6.82
N ASP A 80 20.91 -10.07 7.38
CA ASP A 80 22.33 -9.98 7.02
C ASP A 80 22.50 -9.80 5.49
N ARG A 81 23.19 -10.75 4.85
CA ARG A 81 23.41 -10.78 3.40
C ARG A 81 22.44 -11.66 2.64
N ASP A 82 21.37 -12.11 3.29
CA ASP A 82 20.37 -12.95 2.66
C ASP A 82 19.09 -12.19 2.35
N VAL A 83 18.54 -12.43 1.18
CA VAL A 83 17.19 -12.04 0.81
C VAL A 83 16.27 -13.25 1.02
N LEU A 84 15.24 -13.04 1.82
CA LEU A 84 14.25 -14.04 2.15
C LEU A 84 12.90 -13.66 1.54
N LEU A 85 12.21 -14.64 1.02
CA LEU A 85 10.86 -14.52 0.50
C LEU A 85 9.99 -15.58 1.17
N ASP A 86 8.93 -15.14 1.82
CA ASP A 86 7.86 -16.02 2.29
C ASP A 86 6.73 -15.95 1.26
N ILE A 87 6.47 -17.05 0.57
CA ILE A 87 5.46 -17.15 -0.49
C ILE A 87 4.31 -18.00 0.05
N GLU A 88 3.10 -17.49 -0.03
CA GLU A 88 1.90 -18.13 0.53
C GLU A 88 0.96 -18.69 -0.55
N THR A 89 1.26 -18.50 -1.84
CA THR A 89 0.39 -18.94 -2.94
C THR A 89 1.14 -19.74 -3.99
N ALA A 90 0.47 -20.73 -4.57
CA ALA A 90 1.01 -21.49 -5.68
C ALA A 90 1.22 -20.64 -6.93
N GLY A 91 2.21 -20.98 -7.75
CA GLY A 91 2.53 -20.31 -9.01
C GLY A 91 3.99 -20.45 -9.42
N ASN A 92 4.31 -19.93 -10.61
CA ASN A 92 5.67 -19.86 -11.12
C ASN A 92 6.25 -18.47 -10.81
N TYR A 93 7.30 -18.44 -10.01
CA TYR A 93 7.95 -17.21 -9.57
C TYR A 93 9.31 -17.03 -10.23
N LEU A 94 9.60 -15.80 -10.61
CA LEU A 94 10.92 -15.34 -11.00
C LEU A 94 11.37 -14.22 -10.07
N VAL A 95 12.39 -14.50 -9.28
CA VAL A 95 13.03 -13.52 -8.38
C VAL A 95 14.28 -13.00 -9.05
N GLN A 96 14.40 -11.68 -9.16
CA GLN A 96 15.55 -10.98 -9.73
C GLN A 96 16.04 -9.93 -8.74
N ILE A 97 17.33 -9.93 -8.43
CA ILE A 97 17.95 -9.00 -7.49
C ILE A 97 18.97 -8.16 -8.25
N TYR A 98 18.77 -6.86 -8.19
CA TYR A 98 19.62 -5.87 -8.86
C TYR A 98 20.34 -5.00 -7.83
N SER A 99 21.58 -4.64 -8.14
CA SER A 99 22.28 -3.56 -7.44
C SER A 99 21.72 -2.19 -7.82
N THR A 100 22.11 -1.15 -7.11
CA THR A 100 21.62 0.23 -7.35
C THR A 100 22.01 0.81 -8.71
N ASN A 101 23.05 0.27 -9.35
CA ASN A 101 23.46 0.63 -10.72
C ASN A 101 22.72 -0.18 -11.82
N GLY A 102 21.72 -1.00 -11.43
CA GLY A 102 20.90 -1.76 -12.37
C GLY A 102 21.49 -3.11 -12.80
N GLN A 103 22.64 -3.53 -12.26
CA GLN A 103 23.25 -4.80 -12.59
C GLN A 103 22.49 -5.95 -11.88
N LEU A 104 22.16 -7.01 -12.62
CA LEU A 104 21.60 -8.25 -12.06
C LEU A 104 22.67 -8.97 -11.21
N VAL A 105 22.38 -9.11 -9.92
CA VAL A 105 23.29 -9.73 -8.95
C VAL A 105 22.93 -11.19 -8.70
N ALA A 106 21.64 -11.48 -8.62
CA ALA A 106 21.14 -12.84 -8.44
C ALA A 106 19.77 -13.01 -9.09
N GLY A 107 19.46 -14.22 -9.51
CA GLY A 107 18.15 -14.57 -10.05
C GLY A 107 17.81 -16.03 -9.77
N LYS A 108 16.52 -16.29 -9.48
CA LYS A 108 16.02 -17.64 -9.23
C LYS A 108 14.61 -17.78 -9.77
N SER A 109 14.41 -18.84 -10.55
CA SER A 109 13.07 -19.30 -10.94
C SER A 109 12.65 -20.46 -10.05
N LEU A 110 11.40 -20.46 -9.60
CA LEU A 110 10.85 -21.50 -8.74
C LEU A 110 9.37 -21.74 -9.06
N SER A 111 8.96 -22.98 -8.89
CA SER A 111 7.55 -23.39 -8.98
C SER A 111 7.09 -23.76 -7.58
N VAL A 112 6.12 -23.04 -7.06
CA VAL A 112 5.59 -23.20 -5.70
C VAL A 112 4.22 -23.84 -5.77
N ASN A 113 3.99 -24.89 -4.98
CA ASN A 113 2.72 -25.62 -4.91
C ASN A 113 1.97 -25.33 -3.59
N GLY A 114 2.05 -24.13 -3.06
CA GLY A 114 1.44 -23.74 -1.79
C GLY A 114 2.30 -22.69 -1.10
N THR A 115 2.72 -22.94 0.15
CA THR A 115 3.64 -22.07 0.86
C THR A 115 5.10 -22.50 0.64
N ASP A 116 6.00 -21.54 0.46
CA ASP A 116 7.44 -21.80 0.35
C ASP A 116 8.25 -20.63 0.96
N ASN A 117 9.42 -20.97 1.50
CA ASN A 117 10.39 -20.01 2.05
C ASN A 117 11.67 -20.07 1.21
N VAL A 118 11.96 -19.02 0.52
CA VAL A 118 13.09 -18.92 -0.39
C VAL A 118 14.17 -18.04 0.21
N ARG A 119 15.41 -18.55 0.22
CA ARG A 119 16.61 -17.81 0.65
C ARG A 119 17.57 -17.65 -0.50
N LEU A 120 18.06 -16.44 -0.71
CA LEU A 120 19.07 -16.08 -1.70
C LEU A 120 20.22 -15.34 -1.00
N HIS A 121 21.39 -15.97 -0.96
CA HIS A 121 22.58 -15.36 -0.38
C HIS A 121 23.24 -14.39 -1.36
N LEU A 122 23.57 -13.19 -0.87
CA LEU A 122 24.28 -12.16 -1.63
C LEU A 122 25.76 -12.10 -1.19
N GLY A 123 26.65 -11.99 -2.17
CA GLY A 123 28.09 -11.97 -1.91
C GLY A 123 28.61 -10.73 -1.20
N ALA A 124 27.88 -9.62 -1.25
CA ALA A 124 28.28 -8.34 -0.67
C ALA A 124 27.15 -7.68 0.11
N GLN A 125 27.53 -6.83 1.06
CA GLN A 125 26.62 -5.88 1.71
C GLN A 125 26.24 -4.78 0.74
N GLY A 126 25.06 -4.21 0.89
CA GLY A 126 24.63 -3.11 0.04
C GLY A 126 23.15 -2.90 -0.02
N VAL A 127 22.76 -2.01 -0.91
CA VAL A 127 21.37 -1.73 -1.24
C VAL A 127 21.01 -2.46 -2.53
N TYR A 128 19.92 -3.20 -2.48
CA TYR A 128 19.45 -4.02 -3.60
C TYR A 128 17.99 -3.74 -3.92
N ILE A 129 17.65 -3.95 -5.17
CA ILE A 129 16.26 -3.91 -5.66
C ILE A 129 15.86 -5.33 -6.01
N VAL A 130 14.87 -5.86 -5.30
CA VAL A 130 14.33 -7.19 -5.53
C VAL A 130 13.05 -7.05 -6.33
N ASN A 131 13.02 -7.64 -7.51
CA ASN A 131 11.85 -7.73 -8.37
C ASN A 131 11.35 -9.17 -8.37
N VAL A 132 10.09 -9.36 -8.02
CA VAL A 132 9.44 -10.68 -8.04
C VAL A 132 8.31 -10.66 -9.05
N LYS A 133 8.35 -11.62 -9.96
CA LYS A 133 7.29 -11.86 -10.94
C LYS A 133 6.59 -13.17 -10.61
N LYS A 134 5.29 -13.22 -10.82
CA LYS A 134 4.47 -14.44 -10.77
C LYS A 134 3.80 -14.62 -12.13
N ASP A 135 3.94 -15.78 -12.71
CA ASP A 135 3.35 -16.13 -14.03
C ASP A 135 3.60 -15.05 -15.10
N GLY A 136 4.84 -14.52 -15.13
CA GLY A 136 5.28 -13.50 -16.07
C GLY A 136 4.93 -12.05 -15.73
N LYS A 137 4.06 -11.81 -14.75
CA LYS A 137 3.66 -10.46 -14.33
C LYS A 137 4.44 -10.02 -13.09
N THR A 138 4.86 -8.75 -13.03
CA THR A 138 5.50 -8.19 -11.84
C THR A 138 4.49 -8.17 -10.69
N LEU A 139 4.83 -8.93 -9.65
CA LEU A 139 4.03 -9.03 -8.44
C LEU A 139 4.50 -8.03 -7.38
N ARG A 140 5.81 -7.90 -7.20
CA ARG A 140 6.39 -7.04 -6.17
C ARG A 140 7.79 -6.55 -6.55
N THR A 141 8.08 -5.30 -6.22
CA THR A 141 9.43 -4.73 -6.27
C THR A 141 9.73 -4.08 -4.93
N VAL A 142 10.85 -4.46 -4.31
CA VAL A 142 11.24 -3.99 -2.97
C VAL A 142 12.68 -3.54 -2.97
N LYS A 143 12.98 -2.43 -2.28
CA LYS A 143 14.34 -2.00 -1.97
C LYS A 143 14.74 -2.57 -0.61
N LEU A 144 15.83 -3.32 -0.55
CA LEU A 144 16.37 -3.93 0.66
C LEU A 144 17.77 -3.41 0.96
N ILE A 145 18.10 -3.41 2.25
CA ILE A 145 19.46 -3.12 2.74
C ILE A 145 19.98 -4.40 3.37
N CYS A 146 20.99 -5.00 2.76
CA CYS A 146 21.69 -6.18 3.28
C CYS A 146 22.98 -5.73 3.99
N ARG A 147 23.17 -6.15 5.22
CA ARG A 147 24.26 -5.73 6.10
C ARG A 147 25.26 -6.85 6.37
#